data_bb4c9e4e8426e6627a3cdc36fc248907
#
_entry.id   bb4c9e4e8426e6627a3cdc36fc248907
#
_cell.length_a   1.000
_cell.length_b   1.000
_cell.length_c   1.000
_cell.angle_alpha   90.00
_cell.angle_beta   90.00
_cell.angle_gamma   90.00
#
_symmetry.space_group_name_H-M   'P 1'
#
loop_
_entity.id
_entity.type
_entity.pdbx_description
1 polymer ?
#
loop_
_entity_poly.entity_id
_entity_poly.type
_entity_poly.pdbx_seq_one_letter_code
_entity_poly.pdbx_strand_id
1 'polypeptide(L)'
;MVVSVYKVPQKELAFIFDEIINYSEICSMPGFEDASRDMVDVVLPEAAKFFEDVVAPTNHEADKHPAFLKDGEVVTSPGLDPIYRQMVDAGWCCLNGDSNYGGAGFPSVVDLAVQEMLQTANCGFSLLPMLSRGVVHALNQYG
;
A
#
# COMPACT_ATOMS: atom_id res chain seq x y z
N MET A 1 -3.15 4.22 -25.63
CA MET A 1 -2.99 3.71 -24.26
C MET A 1 -1.56 3.99 -23.85
N VAL A 2 -1.33 4.89 -22.89
CA VAL A 2 0.02 5.12 -22.35
C VAL A 2 0.29 3.96 -21.41
N VAL A 3 1.25 3.11 -21.74
CA VAL A 3 1.68 2.04 -20.85
C VAL A 3 2.52 2.67 -19.75
N SER A 4 2.14 2.53 -18.50
CA SER A 4 2.99 2.92 -17.38
C SER A 4 4.31 2.17 -17.47
N VAL A 5 5.41 2.91 -17.33
CA VAL A 5 6.76 2.33 -17.27
C VAL A 5 7.23 2.13 -15.82
N TYR A 6 6.34 2.37 -14.84
CA TYR A 6 6.68 2.19 -13.43
C TYR A 6 7.03 0.73 -13.14
N LYS A 7 8.16 0.53 -12.51
CA LYS A 7 8.63 -0.75 -11.98
C LYS A 7 9.15 -0.56 -10.57
N VAL A 8 8.72 -1.43 -9.68
CA VAL A 8 9.17 -1.42 -8.29
C VAL A 8 10.64 -1.85 -8.22
N PRO A 9 11.51 -1.09 -7.54
CA PRO A 9 12.91 -1.42 -7.38
C PRO A 9 13.11 -2.54 -6.32
N GLN A 10 12.64 -3.76 -6.64
CA GLN A 10 12.60 -4.87 -5.68
C GLN A 10 13.97 -5.26 -5.12
N LYS A 11 15.04 -5.13 -5.92
CA LYS A 11 16.41 -5.43 -5.47
C LYS A 11 16.91 -4.43 -4.43
N GLU A 12 16.58 -3.17 -4.63
CA GLU A 12 16.91 -2.09 -3.71
C GLU A 12 16.14 -2.24 -2.41
N LEU A 13 14.85 -2.60 -2.50
CA LEU A 13 14.04 -2.90 -1.32
C LEU A 13 14.61 -4.09 -0.54
N ALA A 14 14.95 -5.19 -1.21
CA ALA A 14 15.58 -6.35 -0.57
C ALA A 14 16.87 -5.94 0.15
N PHE A 15 17.74 -5.17 -0.53
CA PHE A 15 18.97 -4.66 0.08
C PHE A 15 18.71 -3.80 1.33
N ILE A 16 17.70 -2.92 1.27
CA ILE A 16 17.33 -2.09 2.41
C ILE A 16 16.86 -2.96 3.59
N PHE A 17 16.02 -3.95 3.33
CA PHE A 17 15.50 -4.84 4.38
C PHE A 17 16.60 -5.69 5.02
N ASP A 18 17.52 -6.21 4.22
CA ASP A 18 18.55 -7.14 4.70
C ASP A 18 19.75 -6.42 5.30
N GLU A 19 20.26 -5.36 4.63
CA GLU A 19 21.57 -4.75 4.95
C GLU A 19 21.45 -3.42 5.72
N ILE A 20 20.34 -2.71 5.60
CA ILE A 20 20.18 -1.40 6.25
C ILE A 20 19.29 -1.49 7.48
N ILE A 21 18.11 -2.12 7.37
CA ILE A 21 17.12 -2.20 8.45
C ILE A 21 17.43 -3.39 9.37
N ASN A 22 18.11 -4.42 8.86
CA ASN A 22 18.29 -5.71 9.55
C ASN A 22 16.93 -6.29 9.98
N TYR A 23 16.08 -6.59 9.00
CA TYR A 23 14.69 -6.99 9.23
C TYR A 23 14.56 -8.22 10.17
N SER A 24 15.57 -9.07 10.24
CA SER A 24 15.60 -10.22 11.15
C SER A 24 15.54 -9.81 12.63
N GLU A 25 16.10 -8.65 12.99
CA GLU A 25 15.97 -8.12 14.36
C GLU A 25 14.54 -7.64 14.63
N ILE A 26 13.87 -7.04 13.65
CA ILE A 26 12.47 -6.60 13.78
C ILE A 26 11.55 -7.79 13.98
N CYS A 27 11.73 -8.88 13.22
CA CYS A 27 10.93 -10.11 13.38
C CYS A 27 11.11 -10.77 14.75
N SER A 28 12.23 -10.52 15.42
CA SER A 28 12.50 -11.05 16.77
C SER A 28 11.84 -10.25 17.89
N MET A 29 11.25 -9.09 17.58
CA MET A 29 10.56 -8.27 18.55
C MET A 29 9.18 -8.86 18.87
N PRO A 30 8.72 -8.76 20.14
CA PRO A 30 7.40 -9.25 20.54
C PRO A 30 6.28 -8.68 19.65
N GLY A 31 5.41 -9.57 19.15
CA GLY A 31 4.27 -9.22 18.31
C GLY A 31 4.54 -9.25 16.80
N PHE A 32 5.77 -9.58 16.36
CA PHE A 32 6.13 -9.70 14.94
C PHE A 32 6.66 -11.09 14.57
N GLU A 33 6.46 -12.08 15.42
CA GLU A 33 6.98 -13.44 15.24
C GLU A 33 6.46 -14.10 13.94
N ASP A 34 5.23 -13.77 13.54
CA ASP A 34 4.61 -14.28 12.32
C ASP A 34 5.00 -13.50 11.06
N ALA A 35 5.59 -12.31 11.21
CA ALA A 35 5.99 -11.46 10.10
C ALA A 35 7.41 -11.77 9.60
N SER A 36 7.69 -13.06 9.36
CA SER A 36 9.01 -13.53 8.96
C SER A 36 9.54 -12.91 7.66
N ARG A 37 10.87 -12.99 7.47
CA ARG A 37 11.49 -12.52 6.22
C ARG A 37 10.92 -13.26 5.00
N ASP A 38 10.64 -14.56 5.13
CA ASP A 38 10.04 -15.36 4.06
C ASP A 38 8.63 -14.86 3.68
N MET A 39 7.85 -14.38 4.66
CA MET A 39 6.55 -13.77 4.40
C MET A 39 6.69 -12.45 3.63
N VAL A 40 7.69 -11.64 3.97
CA VAL A 40 7.98 -10.38 3.26
C VAL A 40 8.40 -10.66 1.81
N ASP A 41 9.17 -11.73 1.57
CA ASP A 41 9.57 -12.18 0.23
C ASP A 41 8.41 -12.62 -0.66
N VAL A 42 7.26 -12.93 -0.06
CA VAL A 42 6.01 -13.20 -0.78
C VAL A 42 5.19 -11.92 -0.95
N VAL A 43 5.05 -11.14 0.11
CA VAL A 43 4.15 -9.99 0.15
C VAL A 43 4.64 -8.84 -0.75
N LEU A 44 5.93 -8.49 -0.70
CA LEU A 44 6.44 -7.35 -1.48
C LEU A 44 6.38 -7.57 -3.00
N PRO A 45 6.71 -8.75 -3.57
CA PRO A 45 6.51 -9.00 -5.00
C PRO A 45 5.04 -8.99 -5.45
N GLU A 46 4.11 -9.51 -4.64
CA GLU A 46 2.68 -9.46 -4.94
C GLU A 46 2.14 -8.02 -4.90
N ALA A 47 2.57 -7.22 -3.91
CA ALA A 47 2.28 -5.80 -3.87
C ALA A 47 2.84 -5.08 -5.10
N ALA A 48 4.11 -5.33 -5.45
CA ALA A 48 4.74 -4.75 -6.63
C ALA A 48 3.93 -5.03 -7.89
N LYS A 49 3.54 -6.29 -8.11
CA LYS A 49 2.72 -6.69 -9.25
C LYS A 49 1.37 -5.94 -9.28
N PHE A 50 0.69 -5.85 -8.14
CA PHE A 50 -0.58 -5.13 -8.05
C PHE A 50 -0.42 -3.64 -8.40
N PHE A 51 0.57 -2.98 -7.84
CA PHE A 51 0.78 -1.54 -8.09
C PHE A 51 1.32 -1.26 -9.49
N GLU A 52 2.16 -2.11 -10.06
CA GLU A 52 2.65 -1.98 -11.43
C GLU A 52 1.55 -2.22 -12.48
N ASP A 53 0.79 -3.30 -12.34
CA ASP A 53 -0.10 -3.79 -13.37
C ASP A 53 -1.52 -3.22 -13.26
N VAL A 54 -1.97 -2.87 -12.04
CA VAL A 54 -3.35 -2.43 -11.78
C VAL A 54 -3.42 -0.93 -11.48
N VAL A 55 -2.57 -0.42 -10.59
CA VAL A 55 -2.66 0.97 -10.14
C VAL A 55 -1.94 1.94 -11.09
N ALA A 56 -0.68 1.68 -11.42
CA ALA A 56 0.14 2.59 -12.21
C ALA A 56 -0.46 2.96 -13.59
N PRO A 57 -1.15 2.06 -14.31
CA PRO A 57 -1.81 2.42 -15.57
C PRO A 57 -2.89 3.50 -15.44
N THR A 58 -3.45 3.71 -14.24
CA THR A 58 -4.52 4.69 -14.02
C THR A 58 -4.01 6.11 -13.79
N ASN A 59 -2.74 6.29 -13.46
CA ASN A 59 -2.18 7.58 -13.04
C ASN A 59 -2.42 8.68 -14.09
N HIS A 60 -2.12 8.38 -15.34
CA HIS A 60 -2.26 9.35 -16.43
C HIS A 60 -3.72 9.75 -16.71
N GLU A 61 -4.65 8.79 -16.68
CA GLU A 61 -6.07 9.08 -16.92
C GLU A 61 -6.69 9.80 -15.71
N ALA A 62 -6.28 9.47 -14.50
CA ALA A 62 -6.72 10.15 -13.29
C ALA A 62 -6.24 11.62 -13.24
N ASP A 63 -5.05 11.92 -13.76
CA ASP A 63 -4.54 13.29 -13.89
C ASP A 63 -5.35 14.10 -14.92
N LYS A 64 -5.68 13.51 -16.05
CA LYS A 64 -6.47 14.16 -17.10
C LYS A 64 -7.95 14.37 -16.74
N HIS A 65 -8.49 13.45 -15.96
CA HIS A 65 -9.89 13.42 -15.57
C HIS A 65 -10.00 13.35 -14.04
N PRO A 66 -9.63 14.46 -13.34
CA PRO A 66 -9.67 14.49 -11.88
C PRO A 66 -11.09 14.36 -11.34
N ALA A 67 -11.19 13.99 -10.08
CA ALA A 67 -12.47 13.99 -9.38
C ALA A 67 -13.13 15.38 -9.41
N PHE A 68 -14.44 15.42 -9.52
CA PHE A 68 -15.21 16.68 -9.57
C PHE A 68 -16.54 16.55 -8.84
N LEU A 69 -17.13 17.70 -8.49
CA LEU A 69 -18.44 17.77 -7.85
C LEU A 69 -19.52 17.89 -8.94
N LYS A 70 -20.52 16.99 -8.88
CA LYS A 70 -21.69 16.99 -9.74
C LYS A 70 -22.95 16.77 -8.89
N ASP A 71 -23.91 17.68 -8.98
CA ASP A 71 -25.21 17.59 -8.30
C ASP A 71 -25.09 17.34 -6.75
N GLY A 72 -24.02 17.85 -6.13
CA GLY A 72 -23.75 17.68 -4.70
C GLY A 72 -23.00 16.40 -4.35
N GLU A 73 -22.68 15.56 -5.32
CA GLU A 73 -21.93 14.31 -5.15
C GLU A 73 -20.54 14.39 -5.77
N VAL A 74 -19.56 13.72 -5.15
CA VAL A 74 -18.21 13.60 -5.71
C VAL A 74 -18.18 12.47 -6.74
N VAL A 75 -17.82 12.81 -7.96
CA VAL A 75 -17.54 11.84 -9.02
C VAL A 75 -16.04 11.60 -9.05
N THR A 76 -15.61 10.38 -8.82
CA THR A 76 -14.20 10.00 -8.82
C THR A 76 -13.64 9.92 -10.23
N SER A 77 -12.31 9.95 -10.36
CA SER A 77 -11.65 9.71 -11.64
C SER A 77 -12.03 8.34 -12.21
N PRO A 78 -12.20 8.22 -13.54
CA PRO A 78 -12.66 6.98 -14.15
C PRO A 78 -11.78 5.76 -13.80
N GLY A 79 -12.43 4.67 -13.41
CA GLY A 79 -11.77 3.39 -13.14
C GLY A 79 -11.11 3.24 -11.77
N LEU A 80 -11.11 4.28 -10.92
CA LEU A 80 -10.47 4.19 -9.58
C LEU A 80 -11.30 3.39 -8.57
N ASP A 81 -12.64 3.47 -8.61
CA ASP A 81 -13.50 2.76 -7.65
C ASP A 81 -13.30 1.23 -7.63
N PRO A 82 -13.29 0.53 -8.78
CA PRO A 82 -13.04 -0.92 -8.77
C PRO A 82 -11.62 -1.26 -8.32
N ILE A 83 -10.64 -0.41 -8.59
CA ILE A 83 -9.25 -0.62 -8.15
C ILE A 83 -9.12 -0.43 -6.64
N TYR A 84 -9.80 0.56 -6.08
CA TYR A 84 -9.84 0.75 -4.63
C TYR A 84 -10.44 -0.48 -3.93
N ARG A 85 -11.53 -1.04 -4.45
CA ARG A 85 -12.13 -2.28 -3.91
C ARG A 85 -11.15 -3.45 -3.98
N GLN A 86 -10.48 -3.65 -5.12
CA GLN A 86 -9.45 -4.69 -5.24
C GLN A 86 -8.32 -4.50 -4.23
N MET A 87 -7.87 -3.27 -3.98
CA MET A 87 -6.85 -2.94 -3.00
C MET A 87 -7.29 -3.29 -1.58
N VAL A 88 -8.55 -2.99 -1.24
CA VAL A 88 -9.15 -3.33 0.07
C VAL A 88 -9.29 -4.84 0.23
N ASP A 89 -9.85 -5.52 -0.78
CA ASP A 89 -10.07 -6.98 -0.77
C ASP A 89 -8.76 -7.77 -0.69
N ALA A 90 -7.69 -7.24 -1.27
CA ALA A 90 -6.35 -7.80 -1.19
C ALA A 90 -5.60 -7.46 0.12
N GLY A 91 -6.18 -6.65 1.01
CA GLY A 91 -5.60 -6.33 2.31
C GLY A 91 -4.51 -5.26 2.30
N TRP A 92 -4.22 -4.61 1.17
CA TRP A 92 -3.14 -3.61 1.07
C TRP A 92 -3.35 -2.35 1.92
N CYS A 93 -4.55 -2.13 2.43
CA CYS A 93 -4.87 -0.99 3.29
C CYS A 93 -4.55 -1.20 4.76
N CYS A 94 -4.33 -2.45 5.20
CA CYS A 94 -4.29 -2.82 6.62
C CYS A 94 -3.09 -3.69 6.99
N LEU A 95 -1.96 -3.58 6.28
CA LEU A 95 -0.79 -4.43 6.50
C LEU A 95 -0.24 -4.32 7.92
N ASN A 96 -0.12 -3.14 8.47
CA ASN A 96 0.38 -2.90 9.84
C ASN A 96 -0.75 -2.76 10.88
N GLY A 97 -1.98 -3.08 10.52
CA GLY A 97 -3.11 -3.08 11.44
C GLY A 97 -3.08 -4.25 12.41
N ASP A 98 -3.71 -4.08 13.57
CA ASP A 98 -3.87 -5.14 14.57
C ASP A 98 -4.70 -6.30 13.99
N SER A 99 -4.20 -7.53 14.11
CA SER A 99 -4.85 -8.74 13.64
C SER A 99 -6.21 -9.01 14.31
N ASN A 100 -6.42 -8.52 15.53
CA ASN A 100 -7.70 -8.61 16.23
C ASN A 100 -8.81 -7.80 15.55
N TYR A 101 -8.44 -6.82 14.73
CA TYR A 101 -9.36 -5.95 13.97
C TYR A 101 -9.25 -6.11 12.46
N GLY A 102 -8.69 -7.24 12.01
CA GLY A 102 -8.58 -7.58 10.59
C GLY A 102 -7.35 -7.00 9.88
N GLY A 103 -6.39 -6.48 10.62
CA GLY A 103 -5.09 -6.11 10.08
C GLY A 103 -4.19 -7.34 9.87
N ALA A 104 -3.12 -7.17 9.12
CA ALA A 104 -2.18 -8.25 8.83
C ALA A 104 -1.02 -8.38 9.85
N GLY A 105 -0.88 -7.44 10.79
CA GLY A 105 0.11 -7.50 11.87
C GLY A 105 1.57 -7.31 11.43
N PHE A 106 1.82 -6.86 10.20
CA PHE A 106 3.18 -6.60 9.73
C PHE A 106 3.81 -5.39 10.41
N PRO A 107 5.13 -5.40 10.62
CA PRO A 107 5.86 -4.21 11.05
C PRO A 107 5.65 -3.03 10.09
N SER A 108 5.65 -1.82 10.63
CA SER A 108 5.42 -0.59 9.85
C SER A 108 6.38 -0.40 8.68
N VAL A 109 7.58 -0.98 8.73
CA VAL A 109 8.55 -0.91 7.62
C VAL A 109 8.06 -1.64 6.36
N VAL A 110 7.31 -2.74 6.51
CA VAL A 110 6.69 -3.47 5.38
C VAL A 110 5.58 -2.64 4.78
N ASP A 111 4.72 -2.09 5.62
CA ASP A 111 3.66 -1.19 5.20
C ASP A 111 4.21 0.06 4.50
N LEU A 112 5.29 0.66 4.99
CA LEU A 112 5.95 1.80 4.35
C LEU A 112 6.46 1.46 2.95
N ALA A 113 7.08 0.30 2.75
CA ALA A 113 7.52 -0.14 1.43
C ALA A 113 6.34 -0.26 0.45
N VAL A 114 5.22 -0.82 0.90
CA VAL A 114 4.00 -0.93 0.09
C VAL A 114 3.38 0.44 -0.20
N GLN A 115 3.42 1.36 0.77
CA GLN A 115 2.96 2.74 0.54
C GLN A 115 3.85 3.51 -0.44
N GLU A 116 5.14 3.31 -0.43
CA GLU A 116 6.05 3.86 -1.43
C GLU A 116 5.67 3.39 -2.83
N MET A 117 5.40 2.08 -2.99
CA MET A 117 4.92 1.52 -4.26
C MET A 117 3.62 2.18 -4.72
N LEU A 118 2.64 2.31 -3.83
CA LEU A 118 1.35 2.94 -4.11
C LEU A 118 1.50 4.40 -4.53
N GLN A 119 2.25 5.19 -3.76
CA GLN A 119 2.46 6.62 -4.02
C GLN A 119 3.19 6.85 -5.34
N THR A 120 4.16 6.00 -5.65
CA THR A 120 4.91 6.09 -6.91
C THR A 120 4.05 5.65 -8.11
N ALA A 121 3.20 4.64 -7.92
CA ALA A 121 2.28 4.17 -8.95
C ALA A 121 1.21 5.22 -9.30
N ASN A 122 0.57 5.81 -8.30
CA ASN A 122 -0.45 6.86 -8.47
C ASN A 122 -0.58 7.69 -7.18
N CYS A 123 0.11 8.83 -7.12
CA CYS A 123 0.13 9.70 -5.96
C CYS A 123 -1.27 10.20 -5.57
N GLY A 124 -2.10 10.61 -6.54
CA GLY A 124 -3.46 11.08 -6.27
C GLY A 124 -4.35 9.99 -5.65
N PHE A 125 -4.25 8.77 -6.17
CA PHE A 125 -4.99 7.62 -5.63
C PHE A 125 -4.52 7.24 -4.22
N SER A 126 -3.24 7.40 -3.91
CA SER A 126 -2.68 7.07 -2.59
C SER A 126 -3.25 7.90 -1.44
N LEU A 127 -3.84 9.05 -1.73
CA LEU A 127 -4.47 9.92 -0.72
C LEU A 127 -5.74 9.30 -0.13
N LEU A 128 -6.42 8.40 -0.85
CA LEU A 128 -7.64 7.75 -0.36
C LEU A 128 -7.39 6.88 0.88
N PRO A 129 -6.48 5.90 0.88
CA PRO A 129 -6.21 5.07 2.05
C PRO A 129 -5.42 5.80 3.14
N MET A 130 -4.68 6.84 2.80
CA MET A 130 -3.82 7.56 3.75
C MET A 130 -4.60 8.13 4.93
N LEU A 131 -5.79 8.71 4.70
CA LEU A 131 -6.61 9.31 5.77
C LEU A 131 -7.15 8.24 6.72
N SER A 132 -7.64 7.11 6.20
CA SER A 132 -8.13 5.99 7.01
C SER A 132 -7.02 5.41 7.88
N ARG A 133 -5.79 5.30 7.36
CA ARG A 133 -4.63 4.82 8.12
C ARG A 133 -4.27 5.75 9.27
N GLY A 134 -4.35 7.06 9.06
CA GLY A 134 -4.16 8.04 10.13
C GLY A 134 -5.16 7.88 11.27
N VAL A 135 -6.42 7.63 10.94
CA VAL A 135 -7.49 7.38 11.94
C VAL A 135 -7.21 6.06 12.69
N VAL A 136 -6.90 4.98 11.98
CA VAL A 136 -6.57 3.68 12.62
C VAL A 136 -5.37 3.82 13.56
N HIS A 137 -4.31 4.52 13.13
CA HIS A 137 -3.16 4.76 13.99
C HIS A 137 -3.52 5.54 15.27
N ALA A 138 -4.35 6.58 15.15
CA ALA A 138 -4.80 7.36 16.30
C ALA A 138 -5.65 6.51 17.27
N LEU A 139 -6.55 5.67 16.74
CA LEU A 139 -7.36 4.77 17.56
C LEU A 139 -6.50 3.71 18.27
N ASN A 140 -5.51 3.14 17.61
CA ASN A 140 -4.59 2.17 18.23
C ASN A 140 -3.75 2.78 19.36
N GLN A 141 -3.48 4.10 19.29
CA GLN A 141 -2.65 4.78 20.27
C GLN A 141 -3.45 5.34 21.44
N TYR A 142 -4.69 5.78 21.22
CA TYR A 142 -5.46 6.58 22.15
C TYR A 142 -6.91 6.10 22.35
N GLY A 143 -7.35 5.06 21.63
CA GLY A 143 -8.71 4.53 21.65
C GLY A 143 -9.03 3.53 22.76
#